data_6c0eade7147e5e53a0ee8dc250c1ec0c
#
_entry.id   6c0eade7147e5e53a0ee8dc250c1ec0c
#
_cell.length_a   1.000
_cell.length_b   1.000
_cell.length_c   1.000
_cell.angle_alpha   90.00
_cell.angle_beta   90.00
_cell.angle_gamma   90.00
#
_symmetry.space_group_name_H-M   'P 1'
#
loop_
_entity.id
_entity.type
_entity.pdbx_description
1 polymer ?
#
loop_
_entity_poly.entity_id
_entity_poly.type
_entity_poly.pdbx_seq_one_letter_code
_entity_poly.pdbx_strand_id
1 'polypeptide(L)'
;MDARTGEVLHSRNADTRLHPASLTKMMTLYVVFQAVERGEITLDTKIKISPKAAGEPPSKLGLRSGQKIKLRYLIRASAVKSANDAATALAEAISGSEAEFARRMTRTAKSLGMTKTTFKNAHGLTEKGHLSTAHDMSILGRHMIYDYPQYYNLFSRRSTNAGVREVANTNRRLLASYKGADGIKTGYTRAAGSNLVASAERGNERIIATMFGGKSSAARNAKVAELLDLGFSRAPSRTKLQKPRKPRYQAGNEREAGNANTSSNVAKIIRQSGAVTTSYRPKLRPISAEAEPTLVTEKSSDPSVL
;
A
#
# COMPACT_ATOMS: atom_id res chain seq x y z
N MET A 1 -15.94 -8.10 -10.10
CA MET A 1 -15.49 -7.05 -11.06
C MET A 1 -14.39 -7.64 -11.90
N ASP A 2 -14.47 -7.48 -13.21
CA ASP A 2 -13.32 -7.73 -14.10
C ASP A 2 -12.31 -6.60 -13.94
N ALA A 3 -11.11 -6.93 -13.50
CA ALA A 3 -10.08 -5.90 -13.28
C ALA A 3 -9.61 -5.24 -14.59
N ARG A 4 -9.71 -5.93 -15.73
CA ARG A 4 -9.27 -5.42 -17.03
C ARG A 4 -10.14 -4.27 -17.54
N THR A 5 -11.46 -4.39 -17.37
CA THR A 5 -12.43 -3.40 -17.88
C THR A 5 -13.02 -2.51 -16.80
N GLY A 6 -13.09 -2.99 -15.55
CA GLY A 6 -13.84 -2.38 -14.46
C GLY A 6 -15.32 -2.78 -14.44
N GLU A 7 -15.74 -3.67 -15.32
CA GLU A 7 -17.12 -4.16 -15.38
C GLU A 7 -17.50 -4.93 -14.12
N VAL A 8 -18.69 -4.68 -13.60
CA VAL A 8 -19.26 -5.38 -12.44
C VAL A 8 -19.99 -6.64 -12.92
N LEU A 9 -19.34 -7.80 -12.81
CA LEU A 9 -19.86 -9.09 -13.27
C LEU A 9 -20.95 -9.68 -12.36
N HIS A 10 -20.94 -9.32 -11.09
CA HIS A 10 -21.97 -9.69 -10.11
C HIS A 10 -22.03 -8.65 -8.99
N SER A 11 -23.23 -8.38 -8.51
CA SER A 11 -23.49 -7.42 -7.44
C SER A 11 -24.64 -7.86 -6.55
N ARG A 12 -24.44 -7.78 -5.23
CA ARG A 12 -25.50 -7.92 -4.22
C ARG A 12 -25.22 -6.95 -3.10
N ASN A 13 -26.08 -5.98 -2.90
CA ASN A 13 -25.94 -4.94 -1.86
C ASN A 13 -24.58 -4.22 -1.90
N ALA A 14 -23.97 -4.12 -3.10
CA ALA A 14 -22.60 -3.66 -3.26
C ALA A 14 -22.38 -2.21 -2.86
N ASP A 15 -23.43 -1.42 -2.80
CA ASP A 15 -23.42 0.02 -2.48
C ASP A 15 -23.87 0.33 -1.04
N THR A 16 -24.15 -0.69 -0.24
CA THR A 16 -24.46 -0.52 1.19
C THR A 16 -23.21 -0.05 1.94
N ARG A 17 -23.34 1.05 2.68
CA ARG A 17 -22.25 1.63 3.49
C ARG A 17 -22.06 0.84 4.77
N LEU A 18 -20.91 0.20 4.91
CA LEU A 18 -20.54 -0.67 6.02
C LEU A 18 -19.14 -0.31 6.54
N HIS A 19 -18.81 -0.79 7.73
CA HIS A 19 -17.47 -0.63 8.30
C HIS A 19 -16.46 -1.49 7.51
N PRO A 20 -15.43 -0.89 6.88
CA PRO A 20 -14.45 -1.64 6.10
C PRO A 20 -13.47 -2.45 6.96
N ALA A 21 -13.37 -2.16 8.25
CA ALA A 21 -12.33 -2.71 9.11
C ALA A 21 -10.94 -2.53 8.46
N SER A 22 -10.02 -3.48 8.58
CA SER A 22 -8.68 -3.36 8.03
C SER A 22 -8.57 -3.34 6.50
N LEU A 23 -9.67 -3.40 5.74
CA LEU A 23 -9.64 -3.05 4.31
C LEU A 23 -9.21 -1.59 4.13
N THR A 24 -9.47 -0.73 5.11
CA THR A 24 -8.97 0.66 5.20
C THR A 24 -7.49 0.78 4.86
N LYS A 25 -6.66 -0.19 5.29
CA LYS A 25 -5.22 -0.18 5.03
C LYS A 25 -4.85 -0.27 3.55
N MET A 26 -5.77 -0.68 2.68
CA MET A 26 -5.57 -0.58 1.24
C MET A 26 -5.44 0.89 0.82
N MET A 27 -6.33 1.77 1.31
CA MET A 27 -6.25 3.20 1.05
C MET A 27 -5.04 3.84 1.74
N THR A 28 -4.72 3.42 2.97
CA THR A 28 -3.50 3.87 3.67
C THR A 28 -2.27 3.60 2.82
N LEU A 29 -2.12 2.39 2.30
CA LEU A 29 -1.00 2.01 1.45
C LEU A 29 -1.02 2.71 0.09
N TYR A 30 -2.21 2.91 -0.51
CA TYR A 30 -2.35 3.67 -1.75
C TYR A 30 -1.81 5.10 -1.59
N VAL A 31 -2.20 5.81 -0.53
CA VAL A 31 -1.71 7.17 -0.23
C VAL A 31 -0.21 7.17 0.08
N VAL A 32 0.31 6.16 0.78
CA VAL A 32 1.76 6.00 1.03
C VAL A 32 2.52 5.79 -0.28
N PHE A 33 2.03 4.94 -1.18
CA PHE A 33 2.66 4.73 -2.48
C PHE A 33 2.65 6.00 -3.33
N GLN A 34 1.55 6.75 -3.29
CA GLN A 34 1.46 8.06 -3.94
C GLN A 34 2.49 9.05 -3.37
N ALA A 35 2.68 9.09 -2.04
CA ALA A 35 3.66 9.94 -1.39
C ALA A 35 5.10 9.57 -1.76
N VAL A 36 5.41 8.26 -1.83
CA VAL A 36 6.73 7.78 -2.28
C VAL A 36 6.99 8.12 -3.74
N GLU A 37 6.01 7.90 -4.63
CA GLU A 37 6.13 8.24 -6.06
C GLU A 37 6.36 9.73 -6.27
N ARG A 38 5.77 10.58 -5.44
CA ARG A 38 5.92 12.04 -5.50
C ARG A 38 7.19 12.56 -4.84
N GLY A 39 8.00 11.69 -4.23
CA GLY A 39 9.20 12.09 -3.51
C GLY A 39 8.95 12.80 -2.16
N GLU A 40 7.70 12.78 -1.65
CA GLU A 40 7.40 13.35 -0.33
C GLU A 40 8.13 12.60 0.79
N ILE A 41 8.36 11.31 0.58
CA ILE A 41 9.07 10.41 1.50
C ILE A 41 9.73 9.28 0.71
N THR A 42 10.76 8.64 1.28
CA THR A 42 11.44 7.50 0.64
C THR A 42 11.22 6.21 1.44
N LEU A 43 11.37 5.06 0.77
CA LEU A 43 11.25 3.74 1.41
C LEU A 43 12.28 3.53 2.55
N ASP A 44 13.40 4.24 2.52
CA ASP A 44 14.47 4.15 3.51
C ASP A 44 14.37 5.21 4.62
N THR A 45 13.43 6.15 4.52
CA THR A 45 13.20 7.13 5.58
C THR A 45 12.92 6.43 6.90
N LYS A 46 13.67 6.78 7.94
CA LYS A 46 13.50 6.26 9.30
C LYS A 46 12.40 7.04 10.02
N ILE A 47 11.31 6.38 10.33
CA ILE A 47 10.15 6.94 11.04
C ILE A 47 10.33 6.71 12.54
N LYS A 48 10.20 7.78 13.33
CA LYS A 48 10.14 7.71 14.80
C LYS A 48 8.69 7.37 15.19
N ILE A 49 8.52 6.28 15.93
CA ILE A 49 7.19 5.80 16.36
C ILE A 49 6.68 6.66 17.51
N SER A 50 5.48 7.18 17.36
CA SER A 50 4.80 7.98 18.40
C SER A 50 4.24 7.08 19.52
N PRO A 51 3.96 7.64 20.70
CA PRO A 51 3.21 6.95 21.76
C PRO A 51 1.85 6.45 21.25
N LYS A 52 1.14 7.25 20.44
CA LYS A 52 -0.14 6.88 19.83
C LYS A 52 -0.01 5.63 18.98
N ALA A 53 0.90 5.63 18.00
CA ALA A 53 1.12 4.48 17.14
C ALA A 53 1.50 3.21 17.92
N ALA A 54 2.40 3.32 18.91
CA ALA A 54 2.80 2.19 19.76
C ALA A 54 1.64 1.65 20.61
N GLY A 55 0.71 2.53 21.03
CA GLY A 55 -0.47 2.21 21.84
C GLY A 55 -1.61 1.55 21.07
N GLU A 56 -1.56 1.48 19.73
CA GLU A 56 -2.66 0.93 18.94
C GLU A 56 -3.06 -0.49 19.37
N PRO A 57 -4.38 -0.80 19.37
CA PRO A 57 -4.85 -2.15 19.66
C PRO A 57 -4.39 -3.18 18.62
N PRO A 58 -4.35 -4.47 18.95
CA PRO A 58 -4.05 -5.54 18.00
C PRO A 58 -5.05 -5.57 16.80
N SER A 59 -4.60 -6.02 15.61
CA SER A 59 -3.33 -6.61 15.22
C SER A 59 -2.23 -5.56 15.11
N LYS A 60 -1.03 -5.85 15.62
CA LYS A 60 0.11 -4.92 15.58
C LYS A 60 1.45 -5.62 15.36
N LEU A 61 2.44 -4.88 14.90
CA LEU A 61 3.81 -5.36 14.76
C LEU A 61 4.51 -5.43 16.13
N GLY A 62 4.08 -4.61 17.10
CA GLY A 62 4.67 -4.46 18.42
C GLY A 62 5.77 -3.39 18.44
N LEU A 63 5.52 -2.28 17.78
CA LEU A 63 6.41 -1.12 17.78
C LEU A 63 6.42 -0.45 19.16
N ARG A 64 7.58 0.11 19.55
CA ARG A 64 7.75 0.83 20.81
C ARG A 64 7.82 2.33 20.55
N SER A 65 7.27 3.14 21.47
CA SER A 65 7.39 4.58 21.42
C SER A 65 8.86 5.01 21.37
N GLY A 66 9.18 5.98 20.51
CA GLY A 66 10.55 6.45 20.27
C GLY A 66 11.40 5.56 19.34
N GLN A 67 11.00 4.32 19.06
CA GLN A 67 11.68 3.44 18.12
C GLN A 67 11.77 4.09 16.73
N LYS A 68 12.90 3.92 16.04
CA LYS A 68 13.07 4.32 14.64
C LYS A 68 13.05 3.10 13.74
N ILE A 69 12.22 3.12 12.68
CA ILE A 69 12.06 2.01 11.73
C ILE A 69 11.93 2.58 10.31
N LYS A 70 12.48 1.89 9.29
CA LYS A 70 12.34 2.32 7.89
C LYS A 70 10.91 2.19 7.40
N LEU A 71 10.46 3.15 6.57
CA LEU A 71 9.12 3.20 5.98
C LEU A 71 8.72 1.87 5.32
N ARG A 72 9.64 1.23 4.58
CA ARG A 72 9.40 -0.06 3.91
C ARG A 72 8.93 -1.17 4.84
N TYR A 73 9.36 -1.18 6.09
CA TYR A 73 8.94 -2.20 7.06
C TYR A 73 7.55 -1.91 7.62
N LEU A 74 7.18 -0.64 7.80
CA LEU A 74 5.83 -0.24 8.16
C LEU A 74 4.83 -0.60 7.05
N ILE A 75 5.21 -0.37 5.78
CA ILE A 75 4.43 -0.79 4.61
C ILE A 75 4.20 -2.30 4.63
N ARG A 76 5.26 -3.11 4.81
CA ARG A 76 5.16 -4.58 4.88
C ARG A 76 4.28 -5.05 6.04
N ALA A 77 4.44 -4.46 7.23
CA ALA A 77 3.64 -4.78 8.40
C ALA A 77 2.15 -4.45 8.18
N SER A 78 1.84 -3.31 7.60
CA SER A 78 0.48 -2.88 7.28
C SER A 78 -0.18 -3.77 6.22
N ALA A 79 0.56 -4.10 5.14
CA ALA A 79 0.05 -4.93 4.04
C ALA A 79 -0.19 -6.39 4.47
N VAL A 80 0.81 -7.02 5.09
CA VAL A 80 0.87 -8.46 5.32
C VAL A 80 0.26 -8.85 6.67
N LYS A 81 0.75 -8.25 7.77
CA LYS A 81 0.27 -8.53 9.15
C LYS A 81 -1.03 -7.78 9.47
N SER A 82 -1.37 -6.74 8.67
CA SER A 82 -2.48 -5.85 9.00
C SER A 82 -2.26 -5.04 10.30
N ALA A 83 -1.03 -4.66 10.56
CA ALA A 83 -0.59 -4.00 11.79
C ALA A 83 -1.18 -2.59 11.93
N ASN A 84 -1.88 -2.31 13.05
CA ASN A 84 -2.51 -1.03 13.32
C ASN A 84 -1.47 0.03 13.67
N ASP A 85 -0.50 -0.31 14.55
CA ASP A 85 0.63 0.53 14.92
C ASP A 85 1.44 1.01 13.70
N ALA A 86 1.65 0.13 12.74
CA ALA A 86 2.31 0.49 11.49
C ALA A 86 1.45 1.43 10.63
N ALA A 87 0.13 1.24 10.57
CA ALA A 87 -0.77 2.10 9.81
C ALA A 87 -0.84 3.52 10.38
N THR A 88 -0.94 3.66 11.71
CA THR A 88 -0.92 4.96 12.39
C THR A 88 0.43 5.66 12.20
N ALA A 89 1.56 4.93 12.34
CA ALA A 89 2.88 5.49 12.09
C ALA A 89 3.07 5.97 10.64
N LEU A 90 2.53 5.25 9.65
CA LEU A 90 2.51 5.68 8.25
C LEU A 90 1.70 6.96 8.06
N ALA A 91 0.54 7.05 8.69
CA ALA A 91 -0.34 8.22 8.62
C ALA A 91 0.35 9.48 9.17
N GLU A 92 0.92 9.37 10.36
CA GLU A 92 1.65 10.46 11.01
C GLU A 92 2.88 10.90 10.20
N ALA A 93 3.62 9.95 9.62
CA ALA A 93 4.80 10.25 8.81
C ALA A 93 4.48 11.00 7.51
N ILE A 94 3.31 10.76 6.92
CA ILE A 94 2.90 11.36 5.64
C ILE A 94 2.19 12.70 5.82
N SER A 95 1.32 12.83 6.83
CA SER A 95 0.44 13.99 6.99
C SER A 95 0.56 14.69 8.35
N GLY A 96 1.56 14.32 9.17
CA GLY A 96 1.80 14.91 10.48
C GLY A 96 0.82 14.44 11.56
N SER A 97 -0.41 14.06 11.18
CA SER A 97 -1.39 13.46 12.09
C SER A 97 -2.30 12.47 11.37
N GLU A 98 -2.86 11.52 12.13
CA GLU A 98 -3.82 10.56 11.59
C GLU A 98 -5.11 11.23 11.09
N ALA A 99 -5.56 12.32 11.73
CA ALA A 99 -6.73 13.07 11.31
C ALA A 99 -6.53 13.72 9.93
N GLU A 100 -5.38 14.38 9.71
CA GLU A 100 -5.02 14.93 8.39
C GLU A 100 -4.89 13.83 7.34
N PHE A 101 -4.28 12.72 7.71
CA PHE A 101 -4.15 11.58 6.83
C PHE A 101 -5.52 11.00 6.44
N ALA A 102 -6.46 10.86 7.36
CA ALA A 102 -7.82 10.41 7.10
C ALA A 102 -8.58 11.35 6.14
N ARG A 103 -8.38 12.67 6.28
CA ARG A 103 -8.89 13.65 5.31
C ARG A 103 -8.27 13.43 3.91
N ARG A 104 -6.95 13.24 3.84
CA ARG A 104 -6.24 12.91 2.60
C ARG A 104 -6.75 11.60 1.98
N MET A 105 -6.93 10.54 2.78
CA MET A 105 -7.52 9.27 2.32
C MET A 105 -8.91 9.47 1.73
N THR A 106 -9.76 10.28 2.36
CA THR A 106 -11.13 10.52 1.89
C THR A 106 -11.14 11.34 0.59
N ARG A 107 -10.28 12.36 0.45
CA ARG A 107 -10.12 13.09 -0.82
C ARG A 107 -9.63 12.17 -1.93
N THR A 108 -8.62 11.35 -1.63
CA THR A 108 -8.09 10.37 -2.59
C THR A 108 -9.17 9.36 -2.99
N ALA A 109 -9.96 8.84 -2.05
CA ALA A 109 -11.08 7.95 -2.36
C ALA A 109 -12.06 8.58 -3.36
N LYS A 110 -12.47 9.82 -3.12
CA LYS A 110 -13.36 10.55 -4.04
C LYS A 110 -12.76 10.71 -5.43
N SER A 111 -11.46 11.03 -5.53
CA SER A 111 -10.77 11.18 -6.82
C SER A 111 -10.64 9.86 -7.59
N LEU A 112 -10.69 8.72 -6.89
CA LEU A 112 -10.72 7.37 -7.47
C LEU A 112 -12.13 6.92 -7.89
N GLY A 113 -13.17 7.71 -7.60
CA GLY A 113 -14.57 7.34 -7.84
C GLY A 113 -15.24 6.59 -6.70
N MET A 114 -14.60 6.47 -5.53
CA MET A 114 -15.17 5.87 -4.32
C MET A 114 -16.11 6.87 -3.62
N THR A 115 -17.26 7.14 -4.22
CA THR A 115 -18.15 8.25 -3.82
C THR A 115 -18.86 8.03 -2.49
N LYS A 116 -19.01 6.76 -2.07
CA LYS A 116 -19.73 6.37 -0.84
C LYS A 116 -18.78 6.06 0.34
N THR A 117 -17.49 6.41 0.20
CA THR A 117 -16.45 6.11 1.20
C THR A 117 -16.01 7.35 1.98
N THR A 118 -15.89 7.19 3.29
CA THR A 118 -15.30 8.17 4.22
C THR A 118 -14.38 7.44 5.18
N PHE A 119 -13.13 7.89 5.29
CA PHE A 119 -12.16 7.39 6.25
C PHE A 119 -12.03 8.35 7.43
N LYS A 120 -11.87 7.82 8.65
CA LYS A 120 -11.68 8.56 9.89
C LYS A 120 -10.33 8.25 10.56
N ASN A 121 -9.76 7.08 10.26
CA ASN A 121 -8.46 6.63 10.76
C ASN A 121 -7.72 5.82 9.67
N ALA A 122 -6.46 5.49 9.93
CA ALA A 122 -5.60 4.81 8.97
C ALA A 122 -5.67 3.27 9.04
N HIS A 123 -6.23 2.72 10.11
CA HIS A 123 -6.16 1.28 10.41
C HIS A 123 -7.49 0.55 10.23
N GLY A 124 -8.63 1.25 10.33
CA GLY A 124 -9.97 0.69 10.14
C GLY A 124 -10.62 0.15 11.42
N LEU A 125 -10.15 0.54 12.60
CA LEU A 125 -10.92 0.32 13.82
C LEU A 125 -12.23 1.09 13.75
N THR A 126 -13.27 0.53 14.35
CA THR A 126 -14.64 1.06 14.25
C THR A 126 -14.74 2.47 14.80
N GLU A 127 -15.20 3.39 13.96
CA GLU A 127 -15.44 4.79 14.30
C GLU A 127 -16.68 5.28 13.57
N LYS A 128 -17.47 6.16 14.20
CA LYS A 128 -18.70 6.71 13.62
C LYS A 128 -18.39 7.44 12.32
N GLY A 129 -19.06 7.03 11.25
CA GLY A 129 -18.87 7.60 9.91
C GLY A 129 -17.65 7.05 9.13
N HIS A 130 -16.85 6.13 9.69
CA HIS A 130 -15.82 5.38 8.98
C HIS A 130 -16.47 4.25 8.19
N LEU A 131 -16.92 4.56 6.97
CA LEU A 131 -17.75 3.66 6.16
C LEU A 131 -17.24 3.59 4.71
N SER A 132 -17.45 2.44 4.09
CA SER A 132 -17.18 2.19 2.68
C SER A 132 -18.20 1.19 2.12
N THR A 133 -18.07 0.82 0.84
CA THR A 133 -18.93 -0.14 0.17
C THR A 133 -18.11 -1.23 -0.52
N ALA A 134 -18.73 -2.35 -0.85
CA ALA A 134 -18.05 -3.41 -1.60
C ALA A 134 -17.63 -2.92 -3.01
N HIS A 135 -18.46 -2.09 -3.62
CA HIS A 135 -18.16 -1.48 -4.91
C HIS A 135 -16.93 -0.56 -4.83
N ASP A 136 -16.93 0.40 -3.90
CA ASP A 136 -15.81 1.33 -3.71
C ASP A 136 -14.50 0.61 -3.41
N MET A 137 -14.53 -0.43 -2.55
CA MET A 137 -13.34 -1.20 -2.23
C MET A 137 -12.84 -2.05 -3.41
N SER A 138 -13.72 -2.46 -4.33
CA SER A 138 -13.33 -3.12 -5.59
C SER A 138 -12.65 -2.13 -6.54
N ILE A 139 -13.15 -0.89 -6.62
CA ILE A 139 -12.50 0.21 -7.36
C ILE A 139 -11.09 0.43 -6.82
N LEU A 140 -10.93 0.55 -5.49
CA LEU A 140 -9.61 0.71 -4.88
C LEU A 140 -8.68 -0.46 -5.19
N GLY A 141 -9.18 -1.70 -5.10
CA GLY A 141 -8.41 -2.89 -5.46
C GLY A 141 -7.89 -2.84 -6.90
N ARG A 142 -8.74 -2.40 -7.82
CA ARG A 142 -8.38 -2.22 -9.23
C ARG A 142 -7.29 -1.15 -9.41
N HIS A 143 -7.42 0.00 -8.76
CA HIS A 143 -6.40 1.05 -8.79
C HIS A 143 -5.08 0.60 -8.18
N MET A 144 -5.09 -0.18 -7.09
CA MET A 144 -3.84 -0.72 -6.52
C MET A 144 -3.08 -1.63 -7.49
N ILE A 145 -3.80 -2.41 -8.30
CA ILE A 145 -3.20 -3.29 -9.31
C ILE A 145 -2.53 -2.46 -10.41
N TYR A 146 -3.21 -1.46 -10.94
CA TYR A 146 -2.78 -0.76 -12.15
C TYR A 146 -1.96 0.51 -11.90
N ASP A 147 -2.19 1.22 -10.80
CA ASP A 147 -1.49 2.46 -10.48
C ASP A 147 -0.14 2.21 -9.81
N TYR A 148 -0.03 1.07 -9.06
CA TYR A 148 1.16 0.72 -8.28
C TYR A 148 1.56 -0.75 -8.45
N PRO A 149 1.72 -1.26 -9.68
CA PRO A 149 2.06 -2.67 -9.93
C PRO A 149 3.38 -3.09 -9.27
N GLN A 150 4.34 -2.18 -9.12
CA GLN A 150 5.63 -2.42 -8.47
C GLN A 150 5.51 -2.75 -6.97
N TYR A 151 4.40 -2.40 -6.32
CA TYR A 151 4.14 -2.71 -4.90
C TYR A 151 3.09 -3.81 -4.73
N TYR A 152 2.39 -4.20 -5.79
CA TYR A 152 1.26 -5.11 -5.68
C TYR A 152 1.65 -6.50 -5.16
N ASN A 153 2.87 -6.97 -5.44
CA ASN A 153 3.40 -8.24 -4.95
C ASN A 153 3.44 -8.38 -3.42
N LEU A 154 3.30 -7.27 -2.67
CA LEU A 154 3.23 -7.30 -1.21
C LEU A 154 2.01 -8.08 -0.72
N PHE A 155 0.91 -8.03 -1.47
CA PHE A 155 -0.37 -8.61 -1.07
C PHE A 155 -0.46 -10.11 -1.30
N SER A 156 0.37 -10.67 -2.18
CA SER A 156 0.48 -12.11 -2.45
C SER A 156 1.47 -12.84 -1.52
N ARG A 157 2.33 -12.12 -0.80
CA ARG A 157 3.32 -12.72 0.11
C ARG A 157 2.62 -13.45 1.25
N ARG A 158 2.94 -14.72 1.46
CA ARG A 158 2.41 -15.51 2.59
C ARG A 158 3.06 -15.13 3.93
N SER A 159 4.31 -14.67 3.90
CA SER A 159 5.02 -14.05 5.01
C SER A 159 6.00 -13.00 4.51
N THR A 160 6.52 -12.16 5.40
CA THR A 160 7.54 -11.14 5.08
C THR A 160 8.28 -10.70 6.31
N ASN A 161 9.56 -10.34 6.13
CA ASN A 161 10.33 -9.63 7.15
C ASN A 161 9.83 -8.17 7.26
N ALA A 162 9.32 -7.79 8.43
CA ALA A 162 8.85 -6.45 8.75
C ALA A 162 9.86 -5.63 9.59
N GLY A 163 11.14 -5.98 9.55
CA GLY A 163 12.24 -5.28 10.19
C GLY A 163 12.41 -5.60 11.69
N VAL A 164 11.33 -5.82 12.41
CA VAL A 164 11.32 -6.23 13.82
C VAL A 164 11.26 -7.75 13.93
N ARG A 165 10.45 -8.36 13.07
CA ARG A 165 10.22 -9.81 12.98
C ARG A 165 9.62 -10.20 11.66
N GLU A 166 9.63 -11.47 11.36
CA GLU A 166 8.83 -12.04 10.30
C GLU A 166 7.35 -12.06 10.70
N VAL A 167 6.48 -11.76 9.73
CA VAL A 167 5.03 -11.71 9.94
C VAL A 167 4.29 -12.50 8.86
N ALA A 168 3.29 -13.25 9.28
CA ALA A 168 2.44 -14.02 8.37
C ALA A 168 1.29 -13.16 7.82
N ASN A 169 0.91 -13.43 6.56
CA ASN A 169 -0.22 -12.77 5.92
C ASN A 169 -1.56 -13.22 6.52
N THR A 170 -2.41 -12.26 6.81
CA THR A 170 -3.77 -12.51 7.32
C THR A 170 -4.67 -13.23 6.29
N ASN A 171 -4.32 -13.15 4.99
CA ASN A 171 -5.02 -13.82 3.89
C ASN A 171 -4.34 -15.13 3.44
N ARG A 172 -3.31 -15.63 4.16
CA ARG A 172 -2.47 -16.75 3.73
C ARG A 172 -3.26 -18.03 3.36
N ARG A 173 -4.43 -18.26 3.97
CA ARG A 173 -5.27 -19.44 3.69
C ARG A 173 -5.83 -19.37 2.26
N LEU A 174 -6.46 -18.26 1.87
CA LEU A 174 -6.98 -18.10 0.51
C LEU A 174 -5.84 -18.07 -0.52
N LEU A 175 -4.75 -17.34 -0.23
CA LEU A 175 -3.57 -17.29 -1.09
C LEU A 175 -2.92 -18.68 -1.33
N ALA A 176 -3.11 -19.62 -0.40
CA ALA A 176 -2.59 -20.98 -0.54
C ALA A 176 -3.55 -21.93 -1.25
N SER A 177 -4.87 -21.74 -1.05
CA SER A 177 -5.89 -22.72 -1.48
C SER A 177 -6.58 -22.35 -2.80
N TYR A 178 -6.63 -21.07 -3.19
CA TYR A 178 -7.35 -20.66 -4.38
C TYR A 178 -6.39 -20.39 -5.53
N LYS A 179 -6.57 -21.14 -6.64
CA LYS A 179 -5.71 -21.03 -7.84
C LYS A 179 -5.74 -19.62 -8.43
N GLY A 180 -4.56 -19.01 -8.52
CA GLY A 180 -4.38 -17.67 -9.06
C GLY A 180 -4.57 -16.54 -8.06
N ALA A 181 -4.91 -16.80 -6.79
CA ALA A 181 -5.06 -15.75 -5.79
C ALA A 181 -3.73 -15.00 -5.57
N ASP A 182 -3.76 -13.66 -5.71
CA ASP A 182 -2.59 -12.79 -5.59
C ASP A 182 -2.81 -11.55 -4.69
N GLY A 183 -3.95 -11.46 -4.02
CA GLY A 183 -4.27 -10.35 -3.11
C GLY A 183 -5.62 -10.50 -2.43
N ILE A 184 -6.13 -9.47 -1.76
CA ILE A 184 -5.48 -8.21 -1.46
C ILE A 184 -5.47 -8.01 0.06
N LYS A 185 -6.68 -7.93 0.73
CA LYS A 185 -6.72 -7.55 2.14
C LYS A 185 -7.92 -8.12 2.87
N THR A 186 -7.68 -8.66 4.06
CA THR A 186 -8.72 -9.05 5.03
C THR A 186 -9.04 -7.90 5.98
N GLY A 187 -10.27 -7.89 6.50
CA GLY A 187 -10.70 -7.00 7.58
C GLY A 187 -11.58 -7.72 8.58
N TYR A 188 -11.46 -7.36 9.84
CA TYR A 188 -12.36 -7.82 10.89
C TYR A 188 -12.45 -6.81 12.03
N THR A 189 -13.65 -6.47 12.41
CA THR A 189 -14.00 -5.93 13.75
C THR A 189 -15.34 -6.55 14.16
N ARG A 190 -15.69 -6.46 15.43
CA ARG A 190 -16.99 -6.98 15.91
C ARG A 190 -18.16 -6.37 15.13
N ALA A 191 -18.09 -5.05 14.84
CA ALA A 191 -19.12 -4.34 14.11
C ALA A 191 -19.14 -4.63 12.60
N ALA A 192 -17.99 -4.95 12.01
CA ALA A 192 -17.88 -5.17 10.58
C ALA A 192 -18.11 -6.62 10.15
N GLY A 193 -17.96 -7.58 11.07
CA GLY A 193 -17.81 -8.99 10.69
C GLY A 193 -16.51 -9.24 9.91
N SER A 194 -16.44 -10.36 9.22
CA SER A 194 -15.26 -10.78 8.44
C SER A 194 -15.35 -10.25 6.99
N ASN A 195 -14.48 -9.31 6.63
CA ASN A 195 -14.40 -8.68 5.32
C ASN A 195 -13.20 -9.21 4.51
N LEU A 196 -13.29 -9.14 3.18
CA LEU A 196 -12.19 -9.45 2.27
C LEU A 196 -12.37 -8.73 0.93
N VAL A 197 -11.30 -8.13 0.44
CA VAL A 197 -11.08 -7.85 -0.98
C VAL A 197 -10.05 -8.85 -1.46
N ALA A 198 -10.40 -9.68 -2.42
CA ALA A 198 -9.50 -10.64 -3.05
C ALA A 198 -9.33 -10.33 -4.53
N SER A 199 -8.17 -10.68 -5.06
CA SER A 199 -7.90 -10.72 -6.49
C SER A 199 -7.33 -12.08 -6.84
N ALA A 200 -7.68 -12.55 -8.05
CA ALA A 200 -7.09 -13.73 -8.64
C ALA A 200 -6.88 -13.52 -10.14
N GLU A 201 -5.80 -14.11 -10.67
CA GLU A 201 -5.42 -14.07 -12.09
C GLU A 201 -5.32 -15.48 -12.63
N ARG A 202 -5.92 -15.72 -13.81
CA ARG A 202 -5.86 -16.97 -14.56
C ARG A 202 -5.66 -16.64 -16.05
N GLY A 203 -4.49 -16.94 -16.58
CA GLY A 203 -4.12 -16.49 -17.93
C GLY A 203 -4.22 -14.99 -18.08
N ASN A 204 -5.04 -14.50 -18.99
CA ASN A 204 -5.26 -13.07 -19.24
C ASN A 204 -6.43 -12.48 -18.46
N GLU A 205 -7.09 -13.26 -17.63
CA GLU A 205 -8.24 -12.83 -16.85
C GLU A 205 -7.85 -12.51 -15.42
N ARG A 206 -8.30 -11.37 -14.90
CA ARG A 206 -8.10 -10.97 -13.52
C ARG A 206 -9.40 -10.50 -12.91
N ILE A 207 -9.81 -11.14 -11.83
CA ILE A 207 -11.08 -10.88 -11.13
C ILE A 207 -10.79 -10.31 -9.75
N ILE A 208 -11.58 -9.31 -9.37
CA ILE A 208 -11.63 -8.78 -8.00
C ILE A 208 -12.98 -9.15 -7.39
N ALA A 209 -12.96 -9.78 -6.22
CA ALA A 209 -14.14 -10.09 -5.43
C ALA A 209 -14.07 -9.41 -4.07
N THR A 210 -15.13 -8.71 -3.69
CA THR A 210 -15.22 -8.00 -2.41
C THR A 210 -16.43 -8.51 -1.62
N MET A 211 -16.20 -8.84 -0.35
CA MET A 211 -17.24 -9.28 0.59
C MET A 211 -17.10 -8.55 1.92
N PHE A 212 -18.25 -8.10 2.43
CA PHE A 212 -18.41 -7.54 3.78
C PHE A 212 -19.31 -8.43 4.64
N GLY A 213 -19.11 -8.40 5.96
CA GLY A 213 -20.05 -8.96 6.91
C GLY A 213 -20.07 -10.48 7.03
N GLY A 214 -19.02 -11.18 6.66
CA GLY A 214 -18.95 -12.64 6.81
C GLY A 214 -18.99 -13.08 8.27
N LYS A 215 -19.77 -14.13 8.57
CA LYS A 215 -19.91 -14.69 9.94
C LYS A 215 -18.59 -15.22 10.51
N SER A 216 -17.71 -15.73 9.67
CA SER A 216 -16.38 -16.22 10.04
C SER A 216 -15.38 -16.07 8.91
N SER A 217 -14.08 -16.22 9.21
CA SER A 217 -13.04 -16.22 8.19
C SER A 217 -13.17 -17.36 7.19
N ALA A 218 -13.66 -18.53 7.62
CA ALA A 218 -13.88 -19.68 6.75
C ALA A 218 -15.06 -19.42 5.79
N ALA A 219 -16.22 -19.01 6.30
CA ALA A 219 -17.40 -18.68 5.50
C ALA A 219 -17.11 -17.54 4.50
N ARG A 220 -16.36 -16.51 4.94
CA ARG A 220 -15.90 -15.41 4.07
C ARG A 220 -15.02 -15.92 2.93
N ASN A 221 -14.03 -16.78 3.22
CA ASN A 221 -13.13 -17.31 2.19
C ASN A 221 -13.88 -18.17 1.17
N ALA A 222 -14.78 -19.04 1.65
CA ALA A 222 -15.63 -19.87 0.78
C ALA A 222 -16.48 -18.99 -0.15
N LYS A 223 -17.16 -17.98 0.42
CA LYS A 223 -17.99 -17.08 -0.39
C LYS A 223 -17.17 -16.25 -1.40
N VAL A 224 -15.99 -15.81 -1.03
CA VAL A 224 -15.11 -15.08 -1.95
C VAL A 224 -14.59 -16.00 -3.06
N ALA A 225 -14.28 -17.27 -2.76
CA ALA A 225 -13.93 -18.26 -3.78
C ALA A 225 -15.06 -18.45 -4.80
N GLU A 226 -16.32 -18.66 -4.33
CA GLU A 226 -17.50 -18.71 -5.20
C GLU A 226 -17.64 -17.44 -6.09
N LEU A 227 -17.44 -16.25 -5.51
CA LEU A 227 -17.54 -14.99 -6.25
C LEU A 227 -16.43 -14.85 -7.29
N LEU A 228 -15.22 -15.34 -7.02
CA LEU A 228 -14.12 -15.36 -7.97
C LEU A 228 -14.41 -16.34 -9.12
N ASP A 229 -14.89 -17.55 -8.82
CA ASP A 229 -15.28 -18.54 -9.84
C ASP A 229 -16.43 -18.04 -10.71
N LEU A 230 -17.46 -17.42 -10.10
CA LEU A 230 -18.53 -16.76 -10.83
C LEU A 230 -18.00 -15.61 -11.71
N GLY A 231 -17.01 -14.86 -11.21
CA GLY A 231 -16.35 -13.81 -11.97
C GLY A 231 -15.63 -14.36 -13.19
N PHE A 232 -14.84 -15.41 -13.03
CA PHE A 232 -14.15 -16.08 -14.16
C PHE A 232 -15.13 -16.71 -15.17
N SER A 233 -16.28 -17.23 -14.72
CA SER A 233 -17.28 -17.80 -15.65
C SER A 233 -18.01 -16.73 -16.46
N ARG A 234 -18.07 -15.50 -16.00
CA ARG A 234 -18.78 -14.39 -16.65
C ARG A 234 -17.88 -13.43 -17.39
N ALA A 235 -16.60 -13.39 -17.03
CA ALA A 235 -15.64 -12.53 -17.70
C ALA A 235 -15.45 -12.96 -19.17
N PRO A 236 -15.43 -12.03 -20.13
CA PRO A 236 -15.14 -12.37 -21.51
C PRO A 236 -13.67 -12.86 -21.60
N SER A 237 -13.46 -13.99 -22.28
CA SER A 237 -12.12 -14.59 -22.47
C SER A 237 -11.17 -13.64 -23.20
N ARG A 238 -11.71 -12.82 -24.10
CA ARG A 238 -10.95 -11.80 -24.84
C ARG A 238 -11.57 -10.44 -24.62
N THR A 239 -10.79 -9.52 -24.04
CA THR A 239 -11.19 -8.13 -23.89
C THR A 239 -9.98 -7.21 -23.94
N LYS A 240 -10.18 -5.98 -24.40
CA LYS A 240 -9.13 -4.96 -24.40
C LYS A 240 -8.92 -4.46 -22.97
N LEU A 241 -7.68 -4.40 -22.52
CA LEU A 241 -7.34 -3.81 -21.24
C LEU A 241 -7.66 -2.31 -21.22
N GLN A 242 -8.55 -1.91 -20.32
CA GLN A 242 -8.91 -0.51 -20.05
C GLN A 242 -8.43 -0.17 -18.65
N LYS A 243 -7.17 0.27 -18.51
CA LYS A 243 -6.65 0.67 -17.18
C LYS A 243 -7.48 1.79 -16.58
N PRO A 244 -7.71 1.80 -15.25
CA PRO A 244 -8.35 2.94 -14.61
C PRO A 244 -7.47 4.18 -14.79
N ARG A 245 -8.10 5.34 -14.91
CA ARG A 245 -7.35 6.60 -15.00
C ARG A 245 -6.83 6.97 -13.63
N LYS A 246 -5.52 6.92 -13.45
CA LYS A 246 -4.87 7.38 -12.22
C LYS A 246 -5.19 8.87 -12.00
N PRO A 247 -5.79 9.25 -10.85
CA PRO A 247 -6.16 10.63 -10.62
C PRO A 247 -4.92 11.51 -10.42
N ARG A 248 -5.00 12.76 -10.87
CA ARG A 248 -4.00 13.76 -10.50
C ARG A 248 -4.12 14.04 -8.99
N TYR A 249 -2.99 14.11 -8.32
CA TYR A 249 -2.98 14.49 -6.92
C TYR A 249 -3.52 15.92 -6.76
N GLN A 250 -4.49 16.10 -5.89
CA GLN A 250 -4.96 17.40 -5.46
C GLN A 250 -4.39 17.66 -4.06
N ALA A 251 -3.46 18.62 -3.94
CA ALA A 251 -3.07 19.14 -2.65
C ALA A 251 -4.31 19.76 -2.02
N GLY A 252 -4.75 19.24 -0.87
CA GLY A 252 -5.81 19.91 -0.11
C GLY A 252 -5.28 21.26 0.35
N ASN A 253 -6.09 22.32 0.27
CA ASN A 253 -5.85 23.53 1.04
C ASN A 253 -6.02 23.15 2.52
N GLU A 254 -4.93 22.76 3.16
CA GLU A 254 -4.92 22.30 4.57
C GLU A 254 -5.11 23.46 5.55
N ARG A 255 -5.50 24.67 5.06
CA ARG A 255 -5.59 25.91 5.84
C ARG A 255 -6.99 26.45 6.09
N GLU A 256 -8.07 25.78 5.66
CA GLU A 256 -9.44 26.28 5.89
C GLU A 256 -10.28 25.37 6.78
N ALA A 257 -9.90 25.20 8.04
CA ALA A 257 -10.82 24.88 9.14
C ALA A 257 -10.15 25.01 10.51
N GLY A 258 -9.61 26.17 10.80
CA GLY A 258 -9.08 26.44 12.16
C GLY A 258 -8.43 27.81 12.28
N ASN A 259 -9.25 28.82 12.53
CA ASN A 259 -9.02 30.10 13.16
C ASN A 259 -9.33 31.34 12.31
N ALA A 260 -10.52 31.83 12.47
CA ALA A 260 -10.73 33.27 12.58
C ALA A 260 -10.10 33.75 13.90
N ASN A 261 -9.15 34.68 13.80
CA ASN A 261 -8.40 35.39 14.84
C ASN A 261 -7.05 34.80 15.23
N THR A 262 -6.04 35.17 14.46
CA THR A 262 -4.82 35.83 14.97
C THR A 262 -4.00 36.28 13.75
N SER A 263 -3.96 37.57 13.54
CA SER A 263 -2.99 38.24 12.68
C SER A 263 -1.59 38.02 13.23
N SER A 264 -0.75 37.28 12.55
CA SER A 264 0.69 37.36 12.73
C SER A 264 1.38 37.19 11.39
N ASN A 265 2.17 38.20 11.01
CA ASN A 265 3.03 38.27 9.87
C ASN A 265 3.91 37.02 9.73
N VAL A 266 3.62 36.16 8.78
CA VAL A 266 4.58 35.15 8.31
C VAL A 266 5.12 35.60 6.99
N ALA A 267 6.41 35.97 6.99
CA ALA A 267 7.16 36.34 5.82
C ALA A 267 7.03 35.27 4.74
N LYS A 268 6.68 35.68 3.53
CA LYS A 268 6.73 34.84 2.32
C LYS A 268 8.19 34.41 2.11
N ILE A 269 8.48 33.15 2.35
CA ILE A 269 9.73 32.53 1.85
C ILE A 269 9.55 32.38 0.34
N ILE A 270 10.07 33.34 -0.42
CA ILE A 270 10.25 33.20 -1.87
C ILE A 270 11.37 32.17 -2.04
N ARG A 271 11.03 30.95 -2.45
CA ARG A 271 12.03 30.02 -3.00
C ARG A 271 12.49 30.60 -4.33
N GLN A 272 13.64 31.27 -4.35
CA GLN A 272 14.37 31.50 -5.58
C GLN A 272 14.75 30.13 -6.16
N SER A 273 14.16 29.80 -7.29
CA SER A 273 14.64 28.73 -8.15
C SER A 273 15.98 29.19 -8.72
N GLY A 274 17.08 28.81 -8.05
CA GLY A 274 18.42 28.99 -8.61
C GLY A 274 18.53 28.06 -9.83
N ALA A 275 18.29 28.60 -11.01
CA ALA A 275 18.69 27.94 -12.23
C ALA A 275 20.22 27.81 -12.18
N VAL A 276 20.73 26.59 -12.15
CA VAL A 276 22.16 26.30 -12.27
C VAL A 276 22.54 26.62 -13.72
N THR A 277 23.15 27.77 -13.94
CA THR A 277 23.55 28.28 -15.28
C THR A 277 24.86 27.66 -15.78
N THR A 278 25.52 26.80 -15.03
CA THR A 278 26.77 26.15 -15.44
C THR A 278 26.78 24.67 -15.04
N SER A 279 26.76 23.80 -16.04
CA SER A 279 26.99 22.36 -15.88
C SER A 279 28.49 22.10 -15.93
N TYR A 280 29.11 21.73 -14.81
CA TYR A 280 30.49 21.21 -14.83
C TYR A 280 30.47 19.81 -15.40
N ARG A 281 30.87 19.62 -16.65
CA ARG A 281 31.26 18.32 -17.19
C ARG A 281 32.47 17.83 -16.43
N PRO A 282 32.49 16.56 -15.95
CA PRO A 282 33.70 15.96 -15.38
C PRO A 282 34.82 15.99 -16.44
N LYS A 283 35.96 16.57 -16.12
CA LYS A 283 37.17 16.43 -16.96
C LYS A 283 37.63 14.98 -16.89
N LEU A 284 37.86 14.37 -18.05
CA LEU A 284 38.51 13.07 -18.18
C LEU A 284 39.86 13.09 -17.43
N ARG A 285 40.10 12.10 -16.61
CA ARG A 285 41.43 11.89 -16.03
C ARG A 285 42.45 11.61 -17.12
N PRO A 286 43.66 12.17 -17.04
CA PRO A 286 44.75 11.79 -17.94
C PRO A 286 45.08 10.32 -17.75
N ILE A 287 45.22 9.60 -18.82
CA ILE A 287 45.74 8.23 -18.87
C ILE A 287 47.24 8.38 -18.57
N SER A 288 47.74 7.87 -17.43
CA SER A 288 49.16 7.71 -17.16
C SER A 288 49.71 6.57 -17.99
N ALA A 289 50.77 6.83 -18.70
CA ALA A 289 51.48 5.91 -19.57
C ALA A 289 52.02 4.67 -18.83
N GLU A 290 51.96 3.58 -19.52
CA GLU A 290 52.76 2.34 -19.53
C GLU A 290 53.72 2.09 -18.37
N ALA A 291 53.50 1.00 -17.66
CA ALA A 291 54.55 0.21 -17.03
C ALA A 291 54.60 -1.18 -17.67
N GLU A 292 55.76 -1.48 -18.25
CA GLU A 292 56.10 -2.75 -18.93
C GLU A 292 55.94 -3.98 -18.02
N PRO A 293 55.65 -5.18 -18.57
CA PRO A 293 55.52 -6.40 -17.80
C PRO A 293 56.90 -7.01 -17.54
N THR A 294 57.25 -7.16 -16.28
CA THR A 294 58.38 -7.96 -15.86
C THR A 294 58.02 -9.46 -15.85
N LEU A 295 58.68 -10.21 -16.72
CA LEU A 295 58.68 -11.65 -16.72
C LEU A 295 59.29 -12.20 -15.42
N VAL A 296 58.59 -13.01 -14.68
CA VAL A 296 59.17 -13.89 -13.65
C VAL A 296 58.89 -15.32 -14.04
N THR A 297 60.02 -16.00 -14.27
CA THR A 297 60.15 -17.41 -14.63
C THR A 297 59.60 -18.35 -13.56
N GLU A 298 58.90 -19.38 -14.02
CA GLU A 298 58.54 -20.58 -13.27
C GLU A 298 59.75 -21.32 -12.69
N LYS A 299 59.63 -21.80 -11.48
CA LYS A 299 60.33 -23.02 -11.01
C LYS A 299 59.31 -23.94 -10.38
N SER A 300 59.17 -25.06 -11.06
CA SER A 300 58.49 -26.28 -10.64
C SER A 300 59.21 -26.92 -9.44
N SER A 301 58.44 -27.47 -8.53
CA SER A 301 58.75 -28.72 -7.82
C SER A 301 57.55 -29.22 -7.02
N ASP A 302 56.91 -30.23 -7.53
CA ASP A 302 56.24 -31.31 -6.82
C ASP A 302 57.33 -32.29 -6.33
N PRO A 303 57.14 -33.25 -5.36
CA PRO A 303 55.90 -33.92 -4.96
C PRO A 303 55.79 -34.34 -3.46
N SER A 304 54.56 -34.79 -3.13
CA SER A 304 54.20 -36.00 -2.33
C SER A 304 54.31 -36.00 -0.80
N VAL A 305 53.22 -36.60 -0.22
CA VAL A 305 53.10 -37.53 0.90
C VAL A 305 52.97 -36.91 2.30
N LEU A 306 51.82 -36.90 2.84
CA LEU A 306 51.09 -37.87 3.70
C LEU A 306 49.71 -37.30 4.05
#